data_0387265ad172dec2b02eb2bb30ebf6a2
#
_entry.id   0387265ad172dec2b02eb2bb30ebf6a2
#
_cell.length_a   1.000
_cell.length_b   1.000
_cell.length_c   1.000
_cell.angle_alpha   90.00
_cell.angle_beta   90.00
_cell.angle_gamma   90.00
#
_symmetry.space_group_name_H-M   'P 1'
#
loop_
_entity.id
_entity.type
_entity.pdbx_description
1 polymer ?
#
loop_
_entity_poly.entity_id
_entity_poly.type
_entity_poly.pdbx_seq_one_letter_code
_entity_poly.pdbx_strand_id
1 'polypeptide(L)'
;MIRRGEIFYANLSPVVGSEQGGIRPVLIIQNNKGNLFSPTLIVAPITRNVNKKMQPTQVMVDIPHDDRLTPSLILLEQIRTLDKERILHKICQLHEDDMIKVNQALKISVGIR
;
A
#
# COMPACT_ATOMS: atom_id res chain seq x y z
N MET A 1 10.98 12.75 4.72
CA MET A 1 10.26 12.04 5.78
C MET A 1 9.12 11.24 5.16
N ILE A 2 8.89 10.02 5.63
CA ILE A 2 7.81 9.16 5.15
C ILE A 2 6.50 9.57 5.83
N ARG A 3 5.45 9.74 5.04
CA ARG A 3 4.12 10.14 5.54
C ARG A 3 3.03 9.16 5.11
N ARG A 4 2.01 9.03 5.95
CA ARG A 4 0.81 8.25 5.63
C ARG A 4 0.18 8.76 4.34
N GLY A 5 -0.18 7.85 3.44
CA GLY A 5 -0.75 8.17 2.13
C GLY A 5 0.26 8.26 1.00
N GLU A 6 1.55 8.24 1.31
CA GLU A 6 2.59 8.18 0.29
C GLU A 6 2.76 6.76 -0.24
N ILE A 7 3.10 6.65 -1.53
CA ILE A 7 3.35 5.38 -2.20
C ILE A 7 4.82 5.32 -2.58
N PHE A 8 5.47 4.22 -2.16
CA PHE A 8 6.88 3.95 -2.43
C PHE A 8 7.03 2.59 -3.09
N TYR A 9 8.08 2.40 -3.87
CA TYR A 9 8.55 1.05 -4.15
C TYR A 9 9.20 0.46 -2.90
N ALA A 10 8.98 -0.83 -2.70
CA ALA A 10 9.56 -1.56 -1.57
C ALA A 10 9.89 -2.98 -1.99
N ASN A 11 10.90 -3.57 -1.36
CA ASN A 11 11.23 -4.98 -1.52
C ASN A 11 10.44 -5.80 -0.51
N LEU A 12 9.46 -6.56 -1.00
CA LEU A 12 8.57 -7.36 -0.17
C LEU A 12 9.06 -8.78 0.04
N SER A 13 10.09 -9.21 -0.67
CA SER A 13 10.62 -10.57 -0.57
C SER A 13 11.49 -10.74 0.69
N PRO A 14 11.55 -11.93 1.31
CA PRO A 14 10.83 -13.15 0.91
C PRO A 14 9.38 -13.18 1.38
N VAL A 15 8.55 -13.92 0.67
CA VAL A 15 7.14 -14.11 1.01
C VAL A 15 6.76 -15.59 0.89
N VAL A 16 5.56 -15.94 1.38
CA VAL A 16 5.04 -17.30 1.34
C VAL A 16 3.69 -17.34 0.63
N GLY A 17 3.52 -18.30 -0.27
CA GLY A 17 2.23 -18.58 -0.91
C GLY A 17 1.63 -17.39 -1.66
N SER A 18 0.41 -17.01 -1.28
CA SER A 18 -0.36 -15.97 -1.96
C SER A 18 0.01 -14.54 -1.58
N GLU A 19 1.02 -14.35 -0.74
CA GLU A 19 1.49 -13.02 -0.37
C GLU A 19 2.12 -12.31 -1.57
N GLN A 20 1.92 -11.00 -1.66
CA GLN A 20 2.59 -10.19 -2.69
C GLN A 20 4.09 -10.12 -2.40
N GLY A 21 4.92 -10.47 -3.38
CA GLY A 21 6.37 -10.48 -3.24
C GLY A 21 7.07 -9.65 -4.30
N GLY A 22 8.41 -9.62 -4.22
CA GLY A 22 9.26 -8.86 -5.13
C GLY A 22 9.25 -7.36 -4.85
N ILE A 23 9.76 -6.58 -5.81
CA ILE A 23 9.76 -5.12 -5.72
C ILE A 23 8.41 -4.63 -6.24
N ARG A 24 7.66 -3.96 -5.38
CA ARG A 24 6.30 -3.51 -5.68
C ARG A 24 6.00 -2.17 -5.04
N PRO A 25 5.03 -1.42 -5.60
CA PRO A 25 4.50 -0.25 -4.90
C PRO A 25 3.81 -0.68 -3.61
N VAL A 26 3.98 0.12 -2.57
CA VAL A 26 3.27 -0.03 -1.30
C VAL A 26 2.71 1.31 -0.86
N LEU A 27 1.55 1.31 -0.24
CA LEU A 27 0.95 2.48 0.38
C LEU A 27 1.31 2.50 1.86
N ILE A 28 1.81 3.63 2.34
CA ILE A 28 2.09 3.83 3.77
C ILE A 28 0.76 4.09 4.48
N ILE A 29 0.38 3.19 5.37
CA ILE A 29 -0.87 3.32 6.14
C ILE A 29 -0.65 3.58 7.62
N GLN A 30 0.59 3.41 8.11
CA GLN A 30 0.94 3.71 9.49
C GLN A 30 0.76 5.20 9.78
N ASN A 31 0.38 5.53 11.02
CA ASN A 31 0.25 6.92 11.45
C ASN A 31 1.60 7.66 11.39
N ASN A 32 1.53 8.98 11.25
CA ASN A 32 2.73 9.79 11.00
C ASN A 32 3.69 9.85 12.19
N LYS A 33 3.19 9.72 13.41
CA LYS A 33 4.06 9.64 14.59
C LYS A 33 4.90 8.36 14.55
N GLY A 34 4.28 7.23 14.24
CA GLY A 34 4.99 5.97 14.03
C GLY A 34 5.96 6.06 12.87
N ASN A 35 5.57 6.71 11.78
CA ASN A 35 6.45 6.89 10.62
C ASN A 35 7.72 7.68 10.97
N LEU A 36 7.62 8.61 11.90
CA LEU A 36 8.76 9.41 12.33
C LEU A 36 9.68 8.64 13.30
N PHE A 37 9.12 7.93 14.27
CA PHE A 37 9.87 7.37 15.39
C PHE A 37 10.13 5.88 15.32
N SER A 38 9.32 5.09 14.59
CA SER A 38 9.48 3.65 14.52
C SER A 38 10.50 3.26 13.45
N PRO A 39 11.29 2.18 13.66
CA PRO A 39 12.13 1.62 12.60
C PRO A 39 11.33 0.84 11.56
N THR A 40 10.05 0.60 11.81
CA THR A 40 9.17 -0.17 10.91
C THR A 40 7.99 0.66 10.45
N LEU A 41 7.36 0.20 9.37
CA LEU A 41 6.20 0.81 8.74
C LEU A 41 5.12 -0.23 8.54
N ILE A 42 3.86 0.18 8.71
CA ILE A 42 2.72 -0.64 8.29
C ILE A 42 2.32 -0.17 6.90
N VAL A 43 2.28 -1.11 5.95
CA VAL A 43 2.02 -0.81 4.54
C VAL A 43 0.96 -1.74 3.97
N ALA A 44 0.33 -1.31 2.88
CA ALA A 44 -0.53 -2.14 2.05
C ALA A 44 0.13 -2.31 0.67
N PRO A 45 0.37 -3.54 0.21
CA PRO A 45 0.94 -3.76 -1.10
C PRO A 45 -0.06 -3.41 -2.20
N ILE A 46 0.48 -3.07 -3.36
CA ILE A 46 -0.29 -2.66 -4.52
C ILE A 46 0.05 -3.56 -5.70
N THR A 47 -0.96 -4.03 -6.41
CA THR A 47 -0.78 -4.88 -7.60
C THR A 47 -1.36 -4.20 -8.85
N ARG A 48 -0.70 -4.40 -9.99
CA ARG A 48 -1.23 -3.99 -11.29
C ARG A 48 -2.15 -5.03 -11.92
N ASN A 49 -2.29 -6.20 -11.27
CA ASN A 49 -3.23 -7.23 -11.73
C ASN A 49 -4.64 -6.88 -11.25
N VAL A 50 -5.37 -6.17 -12.11
CA VAL A 50 -6.72 -5.67 -11.80
C VAL A 50 -7.83 -6.51 -12.45
N ASN A 51 -7.48 -7.64 -13.05
CA ASN A 51 -8.44 -8.49 -13.77
C ASN A 51 -9.31 -9.34 -12.86
N LYS A 52 -9.03 -9.37 -11.57
CA LYS A 52 -9.82 -10.09 -10.59
C LYS A 52 -10.99 -9.25 -10.13
N LYS A 53 -12.07 -9.91 -9.70
CA LYS A 53 -13.19 -9.22 -9.07
C LYS A 53 -12.69 -8.50 -7.82
N MET A 54 -12.92 -7.19 -7.75
CA MET A 54 -12.50 -6.37 -6.62
C MET A 54 -13.24 -6.76 -5.35
N GLN A 55 -12.49 -6.90 -4.26
CA GLN A 55 -13.01 -7.22 -2.93
C GLN A 55 -13.29 -5.93 -2.14
N PRO A 56 -14.17 -5.96 -1.11
CA PRO A 56 -14.38 -4.78 -0.25
C PRO A 56 -13.13 -4.29 0.48
N THR A 57 -12.12 -5.15 0.62
CA THR A 57 -10.84 -4.84 1.25
C THR A 57 -9.84 -4.23 0.28
N GLN A 58 -10.24 -3.96 -0.96
CA GLN A 58 -9.35 -3.48 -2.02
C GLN A 58 -9.84 -2.14 -2.55
N VAL A 59 -8.91 -1.30 -3.00
CA VAL A 59 -9.22 0.02 -3.56
C VAL A 59 -8.50 0.17 -4.89
N MET A 60 -9.27 0.50 -5.95
CA MET A 60 -8.74 0.78 -7.28
C MET A 60 -8.27 2.22 -7.33
N VAL A 61 -7.02 2.43 -7.76
CA VAL A 61 -6.43 3.77 -7.94
C VAL A 61 -5.57 3.78 -9.19
N ASP A 62 -5.31 4.96 -9.73
CA ASP A 62 -4.35 5.14 -10.81
C ASP A 62 -3.02 5.60 -10.22
N ILE A 63 -1.96 4.88 -10.54
CA ILE A 63 -0.61 5.14 -10.03
C ILE A 63 0.35 5.31 -11.20
N PRO A 64 1.28 6.30 -11.15
CA PRO A 64 2.29 6.46 -12.19
C PRO A 64 3.15 5.20 -12.35
N HIS A 65 3.31 4.76 -13.62
CA HIS A 65 4.20 3.67 -14.00
C HIS A 65 4.61 3.86 -15.45
N ASP A 66 5.92 3.94 -15.71
CA ASP A 66 6.46 4.16 -17.07
C ASP A 66 5.79 5.34 -17.78
N ASP A 67 5.77 6.49 -17.11
CA ASP A 67 5.20 7.77 -17.62
C ASP A 67 3.69 7.72 -17.88
N ARG A 68 2.98 6.73 -17.36
CA ARG A 68 1.53 6.60 -17.49
C ARG A 68 0.88 6.42 -16.12
N LEU A 69 -0.36 6.92 -16.02
CA LEU A 69 -1.23 6.52 -14.91
C LEU A 69 -1.76 5.12 -15.21
N THR A 70 -1.49 4.19 -14.32
CA THR A 70 -1.79 2.78 -14.49
C THR A 70 -2.79 2.31 -13.43
N PRO A 71 -3.92 1.70 -13.82
CA PRO A 71 -4.87 1.14 -12.85
C PRO A 71 -4.19 0.10 -11.97
N SER A 72 -4.41 0.22 -10.66
CA SER A 72 -3.77 -0.62 -9.66
C SER A 72 -4.73 -0.88 -8.50
N LEU A 73 -4.55 -2.00 -7.82
CA LEU A 73 -5.34 -2.34 -6.64
C LEU A 73 -4.47 -2.26 -5.38
N ILE A 74 -4.95 -1.51 -4.41
CA ILE A 74 -4.38 -1.48 -3.06
C ILE A 74 -5.02 -2.62 -2.28
N LEU A 75 -4.20 -3.49 -1.70
CA LEU A 75 -4.65 -4.73 -1.07
C LEU A 75 -4.63 -4.58 0.45
N LEU A 76 -5.73 -4.08 1.03
CA LEU A 76 -5.79 -3.87 2.48
C LEU A 76 -5.92 -5.17 3.27
N GLU A 77 -6.26 -6.28 2.59
CA GLU A 77 -6.23 -7.61 3.22
C GLU A 77 -4.81 -8.17 3.37
N GLN A 78 -3.81 -7.54 2.74
CA GLN A 78 -2.41 -7.98 2.80
C GLN A 78 -1.51 -6.96 3.51
N ILE A 79 -2.07 -6.19 4.41
CA ILE A 79 -1.25 -5.23 5.17
C ILE A 79 -0.15 -5.99 5.93
N ARG A 80 1.01 -5.37 6.03
CA ARG A 80 2.15 -5.97 6.70
C ARG A 80 3.09 -4.91 7.25
N THR A 81 3.93 -5.33 8.17
CA THR A 81 4.99 -4.50 8.73
C THR A 81 6.26 -4.71 7.91
N LEU A 82 6.91 -3.62 7.52
CA LEU A 82 8.21 -3.63 6.85
C LEU A 82 9.22 -2.85 7.65
N ASP A 83 10.46 -3.31 7.66
CA ASP A 83 11.58 -2.49 8.09
C ASP A 83 11.77 -1.34 7.09
N LYS A 84 12.10 -0.14 7.57
CA LYS A 84 12.31 1.03 6.71
C LYS A 84 13.38 0.81 5.65
N GLU A 85 14.36 -0.06 5.91
CA GLU A 85 15.40 -0.40 4.93
C GLU A 85 14.86 -1.06 3.66
N ARG A 86 13.65 -1.62 3.70
CA ARG A 86 13.02 -2.21 2.52
C ARG A 86 12.40 -1.18 1.58
N ILE A 87 12.26 0.07 2.03
CA ILE A 87 11.67 1.14 1.25
C ILE A 87 12.71 1.67 0.26
N LEU A 88 12.29 1.78 -0.99
CA LEU A 88 13.10 2.31 -2.08
C LEU A 88 12.69 3.76 -2.34
N HIS A 89 12.40 4.14 -3.59
CA HIS A 89 12.06 5.52 -3.89
C HIS A 89 10.54 5.78 -3.86
N LYS A 90 10.19 7.04 -3.59
CA LYS A 90 8.81 7.49 -3.60
C LYS A 90 8.27 7.58 -5.02
N ILE A 91 7.04 7.12 -5.22
CA ILE A 91 6.33 7.18 -6.51
C ILE A 91 5.43 8.42 -6.56
N CYS A 92 4.55 8.56 -5.56
CA CYS A 92 3.56 9.64 -5.50
C CYS A 92 2.92 9.69 -4.12
N GLN A 93 2.03 10.65 -3.94
CA GLN A 93 1.14 10.72 -2.79
C GLN A 93 -0.28 10.44 -3.26
N LEU A 94 -0.99 9.57 -2.55
CA LEU A 94 -2.37 9.25 -2.89
C LEU A 94 -3.28 10.45 -2.59
N HIS A 95 -4.24 10.69 -3.47
CA HIS A 95 -5.21 11.76 -3.29
C HIS A 95 -6.06 11.51 -2.04
N GLU A 96 -6.48 12.58 -1.36
CA GLU A 96 -7.26 12.47 -0.13
C GLU A 96 -8.56 11.71 -0.32
N ASP A 97 -9.24 11.89 -1.45
CA ASP A 97 -10.49 11.15 -1.75
C ASP A 97 -10.24 9.63 -1.80
N ASP A 98 -9.10 9.22 -2.33
CA ASP A 98 -8.74 7.81 -2.37
C ASP A 98 -8.37 7.29 -0.98
N MET A 99 -7.77 8.14 -0.13
CA MET A 99 -7.46 7.76 1.25
C MET A 99 -8.73 7.51 2.07
N ILE A 100 -9.82 8.22 1.79
CA ILE A 100 -11.11 7.93 2.44
C ILE A 100 -11.56 6.50 2.12
N LYS A 101 -11.43 6.08 0.86
CA LYS A 101 -11.75 4.71 0.44
C LYS A 101 -10.81 3.69 1.08
N VAL A 102 -9.53 4.01 1.18
CA VAL A 102 -8.53 3.18 1.84
C VAL A 102 -8.90 2.96 3.30
N ASN A 103 -9.28 4.03 4.01
CA ASN A 103 -9.66 3.93 5.42
C ASN A 103 -10.87 3.00 5.62
N GLN A 104 -11.87 3.07 4.73
CA GLN A 104 -13.02 2.18 4.80
C GLN A 104 -12.62 0.71 4.53
N ALA A 105 -11.83 0.48 3.49
CA ALA A 105 -11.36 -0.87 3.17
C ALA A 105 -10.49 -1.45 4.28
N LEU A 106 -9.65 -0.63 4.90
CA LEU A 106 -8.81 -1.05 6.03
C LEU A 106 -9.66 -1.47 7.23
N LYS A 107 -10.69 -0.70 7.57
CA LYS A 107 -11.62 -1.07 8.65
C LYS A 107 -12.27 -2.42 8.38
N ILE A 108 -12.73 -2.65 7.16
CA ILE A 108 -13.33 -3.93 6.76
C ILE A 108 -12.29 -5.05 6.91
N SER A 109 -11.09 -4.82 6.42
CA SER A 109 -10.02 -5.84 6.43
C SER A 109 -9.69 -6.33 7.84
N VAL A 110 -9.69 -5.44 8.83
CA VAL A 110 -9.33 -5.79 10.21
C VAL A 110 -10.54 -5.91 11.14
N GLY A 111 -11.76 -5.84 10.59
CA GLY A 111 -12.98 -6.07 11.36
C GLY A 111 -13.40 -4.91 12.28
N ILE A 112 -13.02 -3.70 11.97
CA ILE A 112 -13.45 -2.50 12.72
C ILE A 112 -14.73 -1.96 12.07
N ARG A 113 -15.71 -1.69 12.90
CA ARG A 113 -17.00 -1.14 12.46
C ARG A 113 -17.02 0.38 12.50
#